data_c2daa6088cc0cfaef6dde8603b5068d6
#
_entry.id   c2daa6088cc0cfaef6dde8603b5068d6
#
_cell.length_a   1.000
_cell.length_b   1.000
_cell.length_c   1.000
_cell.angle_alpha   90.00
_cell.angle_beta   90.00
_cell.angle_gamma   90.00
#
_symmetry.space_group_name_H-M   'P 1'
#
loop_
_entity.id
_entity.type
_entity.pdbx_description
1 polymer ?
#
loop_
_entity_poly.entity_id
_entity_poly.type
_entity_poly.pdbx_seq_one_letter_code
_entity_poly.pdbx_strand_id
1 'polypeptide(L)'
;MAETKRPVVVIGHKNPDTDSICAAITYANLKNKITGDDYIACRAGHLNEETQFVLQHFKVNVPAYVKDVRTQVRDMEIRMLEGTDRNLSLKNAWSKMRDASVVTLCVTDGDDLTGIVTTNDIVETYMDVIDPKILSMAHTSYRNIVETLDGKLIVGDIDGNLEKGKVVIAAANPDMMENVIEEGDVVILGNRYDMQLCAIEMNAGCIVVCEGADVAKTIQIQAKEHGTKIITTPHDTFVVARLINQSMPIE
;
A
#
# COMPACT_ATOMS: atom_id res chain seq x y z
N MET A 1 19.60 9.02 10.00
CA MET A 1 20.91 9.17 9.33
C MET A 1 21.20 10.65 9.23
N ALA A 2 22.37 11.15 9.65
CA ALA A 2 22.70 12.56 9.53
C ALA A 2 22.74 12.91 8.03
N GLU A 3 21.97 13.93 7.62
CA GLU A 3 22.09 14.50 6.28
C GLU A 3 23.53 14.97 6.10
N THR A 4 24.28 14.26 5.30
CA THR A 4 25.60 14.74 4.86
C THR A 4 25.35 15.91 3.93
N LYS A 5 25.48 17.12 4.46
CA LYS A 5 25.32 18.36 3.71
C LYS A 5 26.25 18.33 2.50
N ARG A 6 25.69 18.35 1.31
CA ARG A 6 26.48 18.30 0.05
C ARG A 6 27.25 19.61 -0.12
N PRO A 7 28.49 19.55 -0.64
CA PRO A 7 29.24 20.75 -0.91
C PRO A 7 28.55 21.61 -1.99
N VAL A 8 28.65 22.92 -1.84
CA VAL A 8 28.16 23.86 -2.84
C VAL A 8 29.19 24.03 -3.94
N VAL A 9 28.85 23.65 -5.17
CA VAL A 9 29.73 23.75 -6.32
C VAL A 9 29.74 25.17 -6.86
N VAL A 10 30.92 25.79 -6.91
CA VAL A 10 31.17 27.08 -7.54
C VAL A 10 31.80 26.85 -8.90
N ILE A 11 31.10 27.23 -9.94
CA ILE A 11 31.49 26.95 -11.31
C ILE A 11 31.30 28.20 -12.18
N GLY A 12 32.27 28.44 -13.09
CA GLY A 12 32.15 29.51 -14.08
C GLY A 12 31.50 29.06 -15.38
N HIS A 13 31.72 29.76 -16.46
CA HIS A 13 31.11 29.45 -17.75
C HIS A 13 31.69 28.20 -18.43
N LYS A 14 31.00 27.70 -19.46
CA LYS A 14 31.27 26.41 -20.11
C LYS A 14 32.67 26.30 -20.73
N ASN A 15 33.19 27.41 -21.30
CA ASN A 15 34.54 27.49 -21.88
C ASN A 15 35.37 28.38 -20.97
N PRO A 16 35.90 27.86 -19.86
CA PRO A 16 36.52 28.66 -18.83
C PRO A 16 37.82 29.28 -19.29
N ASP A 17 37.92 30.60 -19.12
CA ASP A 17 39.14 31.35 -19.20
C ASP A 17 39.80 31.52 -17.82
N THR A 18 40.91 32.26 -17.76
CA THR A 18 41.67 32.48 -16.52
C THR A 18 40.83 33.19 -15.46
N ASP A 19 40.02 34.19 -15.87
CA ASP A 19 39.17 34.92 -14.99
C ASP A 19 38.08 34.01 -14.37
N SER A 20 37.40 33.24 -15.19
CA SER A 20 36.37 32.25 -14.75
C SER A 20 36.90 31.27 -13.72
N ILE A 21 38.07 30.72 -13.91
CA ILE A 21 38.70 29.74 -13.00
C ILE A 21 39.14 30.42 -11.70
N CYS A 22 39.85 31.55 -11.81
CA CYS A 22 40.33 32.29 -10.64
C CYS A 22 39.18 32.83 -9.78
N ALA A 23 38.08 33.31 -10.41
CA ALA A 23 36.93 33.78 -9.72
C ALA A 23 36.24 32.62 -8.96
N ALA A 24 36.08 31.45 -9.57
CA ALA A 24 35.51 30.28 -8.90
C ALA A 24 36.31 29.85 -7.67
N ILE A 25 37.65 29.80 -7.79
CA ILE A 25 38.55 29.43 -6.69
C ILE A 25 38.49 30.45 -5.56
N THR A 26 38.59 31.73 -5.88
CA THR A 26 38.60 32.80 -4.86
C THR A 26 37.27 32.92 -4.17
N TYR A 27 36.18 32.81 -4.90
CA TYR A 27 34.83 32.86 -4.31
C TYR A 27 34.56 31.66 -3.40
N ALA A 28 34.89 30.46 -3.80
CA ALA A 28 34.75 29.26 -2.96
C ALA A 28 35.55 29.40 -1.66
N ASN A 29 36.85 29.84 -1.79
CA ASN A 29 37.70 30.08 -0.59
C ASN A 29 37.14 31.16 0.33
N LEU A 30 36.64 32.26 -0.23
CA LEU A 30 36.01 33.34 0.57
C LEU A 30 34.80 32.80 1.31
N LYS A 31 33.90 32.09 0.61
CA LYS A 31 32.67 31.56 1.20
C LYS A 31 32.98 30.54 2.30
N ASN A 32 33.94 29.67 2.13
CA ASN A 32 34.39 28.73 3.16
C ASN A 32 34.91 29.42 4.43
N LYS A 33 35.45 30.64 4.29
CA LYS A 33 35.94 31.44 5.46
C LYS A 33 34.83 32.18 6.18
N ILE A 34 33.76 32.57 5.49
CA ILE A 34 32.71 33.44 6.06
C ILE A 34 31.40 32.73 6.36
N THR A 35 31.20 31.52 5.81
CA THR A 35 30.03 30.69 6.07
C THR A 35 30.47 29.36 6.68
N GLY A 36 29.58 28.66 7.36
CA GLY A 36 29.86 27.33 7.85
C GLY A 36 29.62 26.22 6.83
N ASP A 37 29.40 26.57 5.56
CA ASP A 37 29.11 25.62 4.48
C ASP A 37 30.39 25.21 3.75
N ASP A 38 30.39 24.06 3.08
CA ASP A 38 31.50 23.56 2.25
C ASP A 38 31.30 23.99 0.80
N TYR A 39 32.18 24.85 0.30
CA TYR A 39 32.18 25.34 -1.07
C TYR A 39 33.39 24.79 -1.81
N ILE A 40 33.18 24.18 -2.97
CA ILE A 40 34.24 23.62 -3.83
C ILE A 40 34.25 24.33 -5.18
N ALA A 41 35.43 24.77 -5.60
CA ALA A 41 35.63 25.29 -6.95
C ALA A 41 35.68 24.15 -7.98
N CYS A 42 34.92 24.30 -9.06
CA CYS A 42 34.87 23.33 -10.16
C CYS A 42 34.99 24.07 -11.51
N ARG A 43 35.15 23.32 -12.58
CA ARG A 43 35.22 23.83 -13.97
C ARG A 43 34.28 23.06 -14.89
N ALA A 44 33.73 23.74 -15.88
CA ALA A 44 32.80 23.16 -16.87
C ALA A 44 33.52 22.82 -18.22
N GLY A 45 34.77 23.13 -18.37
CA GLY A 45 35.51 22.93 -19.60
C GLY A 45 36.99 22.67 -19.39
N HIS A 46 37.72 22.58 -20.51
CA HIS A 46 39.19 22.42 -20.50
C HIS A 46 39.88 23.74 -20.16
N LEU A 47 41.00 23.65 -19.46
CA LEU A 47 41.83 24.81 -19.17
C LEU A 47 42.67 25.19 -20.43
N ASN A 48 42.77 26.49 -20.69
CA ASN A 48 43.75 27.00 -21.66
C ASN A 48 45.14 27.08 -21.05
N GLU A 49 46.16 27.33 -21.88
CA GLU A 49 47.58 27.36 -21.48
C GLU A 49 47.84 28.48 -20.45
N GLU A 50 47.24 29.66 -20.64
CA GLU A 50 47.35 30.77 -19.72
C GLU A 50 46.84 30.40 -18.30
N THR A 51 45.67 29.81 -18.20
CA THR A 51 45.12 29.37 -16.93
C THR A 51 46.00 28.30 -16.26
N GLN A 52 46.54 27.36 -17.06
CA GLN A 52 47.45 26.34 -16.54
C GLN A 52 48.74 26.99 -15.98
N PHE A 53 49.32 27.95 -16.70
CA PHE A 53 50.49 28.70 -16.23
C PHE A 53 50.20 29.43 -14.92
N VAL A 54 49.07 30.15 -14.83
CA VAL A 54 48.70 30.91 -13.62
C VAL A 54 48.54 29.97 -12.42
N LEU A 55 47.78 28.85 -12.57
CA LEU A 55 47.59 27.90 -11.49
C LEU A 55 48.91 27.26 -11.03
N GLN A 56 49.82 26.92 -11.96
CA GLN A 56 51.13 26.39 -11.64
C GLN A 56 52.01 27.41 -10.93
N HIS A 57 52.04 28.65 -11.41
CA HIS A 57 52.82 29.74 -10.81
C HIS A 57 52.46 29.99 -9.37
N PHE A 58 51.14 30.02 -9.07
CA PHE A 58 50.63 30.24 -7.71
C PHE A 58 50.46 28.96 -6.89
N LYS A 59 50.86 27.79 -7.45
CA LYS A 59 50.77 26.48 -6.81
C LYS A 59 49.34 26.13 -6.32
N VAL A 60 48.34 26.51 -7.10
CA VAL A 60 46.91 26.23 -6.82
C VAL A 60 46.50 24.99 -7.58
N ASN A 61 45.77 24.09 -6.90
CA ASN A 61 45.27 22.89 -7.52
C ASN A 61 44.22 23.19 -8.61
N VAL A 62 44.28 22.42 -9.70
CA VAL A 62 43.31 22.50 -10.78
C VAL A 62 41.90 22.11 -10.25
N PRO A 63 40.88 22.98 -10.45
CA PRO A 63 39.51 22.62 -10.06
C PRO A 63 39.00 21.37 -10.75
N ALA A 64 38.20 20.57 -10.06
CA ALA A 64 37.60 19.35 -10.58
C ALA A 64 36.68 19.65 -11.77
N TYR A 65 36.70 18.75 -12.77
CA TYR A 65 35.84 18.88 -13.94
C TYR A 65 34.45 18.33 -13.66
N VAL A 66 33.42 19.15 -13.86
CA VAL A 66 32.01 18.76 -13.76
C VAL A 66 31.45 18.51 -15.17
N LYS A 67 31.16 17.27 -15.48
CA LYS A 67 30.67 16.87 -16.81
C LYS A 67 29.23 17.24 -17.03
N ASP A 68 28.43 17.19 -15.98
CA ASP A 68 26.97 17.37 -16.02
C ASP A 68 26.46 17.99 -14.72
N VAL A 69 25.68 19.05 -14.84
CA VAL A 69 25.02 19.74 -13.72
C VAL A 69 23.51 19.54 -13.71
N ARG A 70 22.97 18.71 -14.60
CA ARG A 70 21.54 18.38 -14.62
C ARG A 70 21.20 17.58 -13.39
N THR A 71 19.96 17.73 -12.93
CA THR A 71 19.37 16.95 -11.84
C THR A 71 19.47 15.45 -12.16
N GLN A 72 19.99 14.68 -11.24
CA GLN A 72 20.14 13.24 -11.35
C GLN A 72 19.19 12.55 -10.37
N VAL A 73 18.91 11.26 -10.59
CA VAL A 73 18.05 10.47 -9.69
C VAL A 73 18.54 10.54 -8.24
N ARG A 74 19.84 10.55 -7.99
CA ARG A 74 20.44 10.69 -6.66
C ARG A 74 20.15 12.05 -5.98
N ASP A 75 19.72 13.05 -6.75
CA ASP A 75 19.40 14.40 -6.25
C ASP A 75 17.92 14.54 -5.92
N MET A 76 17.13 13.51 -6.20
CA MET A 76 15.70 13.45 -5.88
C MET A 76 15.52 13.00 -4.43
N GLU A 77 14.56 13.61 -3.76
CA GLU A 77 14.06 13.10 -2.48
C GLU A 77 13.15 11.91 -2.77
N ILE A 78 13.64 10.70 -2.52
CA ILE A 78 12.89 9.46 -2.72
C ILE A 78 12.36 9.02 -1.36
N ARG A 79 11.04 8.92 -1.25
CA ARG A 79 10.40 8.33 -0.05
C ARG A 79 10.61 6.83 -0.06
N MET A 80 11.20 6.32 1.01
CA MET A 80 11.32 4.88 1.23
C MET A 80 10.04 4.39 1.89
N LEU A 81 9.29 3.55 1.19
CA LEU A 81 8.11 2.87 1.70
C LEU A 81 8.41 1.38 1.81
N GLU A 82 7.93 0.76 2.88
CA GLU A 82 7.97 -0.69 3.02
C GLU A 82 7.05 -1.34 1.99
N GLY A 83 7.49 -2.45 1.43
CA GLY A 83 6.70 -3.28 0.55
C GLY A 83 5.40 -3.73 1.23
N THR A 84 4.44 -4.08 0.43
CA THR A 84 3.10 -4.49 0.89
C THR A 84 2.84 -5.92 0.44
N ASP A 85 2.43 -6.77 1.36
CA ASP A 85 2.06 -8.15 1.07
C ASP A 85 0.86 -8.20 0.12
N ARG A 86 0.91 -9.09 -0.88
CA ARG A 86 -0.15 -9.30 -1.88
C ARG A 86 -1.50 -9.70 -1.28
N ASN A 87 -1.49 -10.35 -0.11
CA ASN A 87 -2.70 -10.81 0.60
C ASN A 87 -3.33 -9.72 1.47
N LEU A 88 -2.75 -8.52 1.51
CA LEU A 88 -3.33 -7.41 2.26
C LEU A 88 -4.71 -7.04 1.69
N SER A 89 -5.70 -6.81 2.57
CA SER A 89 -7.02 -6.39 2.13
C SER A 89 -7.03 -4.99 1.53
N LEU A 90 -7.96 -4.72 0.60
CA LEU A 90 -8.17 -3.39 0.03
C LEU A 90 -8.39 -2.32 1.12
N LYS A 91 -9.14 -2.65 2.20
CA LYS A 91 -9.34 -1.77 3.37
C LYS A 91 -8.00 -1.35 3.98
N ASN A 92 -7.13 -2.31 4.23
CA ASN A 92 -5.84 -2.08 4.85
C ASN A 92 -4.85 -1.38 3.90
N ALA A 93 -4.89 -1.72 2.60
CA ALA A 93 -4.11 -1.02 1.57
C ALA A 93 -4.50 0.47 1.49
N TRP A 94 -5.79 0.77 1.47
CA TRP A 94 -6.28 2.13 1.51
C TRP A 94 -5.84 2.88 2.77
N SER A 95 -5.91 2.25 3.94
CA SER A 95 -5.44 2.83 5.21
C SER A 95 -3.94 3.12 5.15
N LYS A 96 -3.13 2.18 4.65
CA LYS A 96 -1.68 2.35 4.48
C LYS A 96 -1.33 3.50 3.53
N MET A 97 -2.06 3.64 2.41
CA MET A 97 -1.89 4.77 1.48
C MET A 97 -2.17 6.11 2.15
N ARG A 98 -3.28 6.19 2.89
CA ARG A 98 -3.69 7.41 3.58
C ARG A 98 -2.71 7.80 4.67
N ASP A 99 -2.28 6.86 5.50
CA ASP A 99 -1.40 7.12 6.65
C ASP A 99 0.00 7.53 6.16
N ALA A 100 0.48 6.95 5.05
CA ALA A 100 1.73 7.34 4.40
C ALA A 100 1.59 8.57 3.48
N SER A 101 0.37 9.08 3.24
CA SER A 101 0.09 10.16 2.30
C SER A 101 0.62 9.87 0.89
N VAL A 102 0.37 8.67 0.38
CA VAL A 102 0.75 8.21 -0.96
C VAL A 102 -0.46 7.71 -1.73
N VAL A 103 -0.36 7.68 -3.05
CA VAL A 103 -1.41 7.21 -3.96
C VAL A 103 -1.06 5.87 -4.63
N THR A 104 0.09 5.31 -4.27
CA THR A 104 0.61 4.06 -4.84
C THR A 104 1.36 3.29 -3.77
N LEU A 105 1.15 1.98 -3.69
CA LEU A 105 1.92 1.04 -2.88
C LEU A 105 2.65 0.06 -3.81
N CYS A 106 3.86 -0.33 -3.40
CA CYS A 106 4.59 -1.42 -4.02
C CYS A 106 4.11 -2.74 -3.41
N VAL A 107 3.74 -3.70 -4.24
CA VAL A 107 3.43 -5.07 -3.81
C VAL A 107 4.71 -5.89 -3.92
N THR A 108 5.08 -6.59 -2.84
CA THR A 108 6.34 -7.33 -2.79
C THR A 108 6.13 -8.76 -2.28
N ASP A 109 7.03 -9.64 -2.73
CA ASP A 109 7.23 -10.96 -2.15
C ASP A 109 8.66 -11.00 -1.60
N GLY A 110 8.80 -10.89 -0.28
CA GLY A 110 10.08 -10.60 0.35
C GLY A 110 10.64 -9.25 -0.14
N ASP A 111 11.85 -9.29 -0.73
CA ASP A 111 12.51 -8.11 -1.30
C ASP A 111 12.18 -7.85 -2.78
N ASP A 112 11.46 -8.77 -3.43
CA ASP A 112 11.16 -8.68 -4.85
C ASP A 112 9.87 -7.88 -5.10
N LEU A 113 9.94 -6.89 -5.99
CA LEU A 113 8.79 -6.13 -6.45
C LEU A 113 7.98 -6.99 -7.43
N THR A 114 6.74 -7.36 -7.04
CA THR A 114 5.82 -8.16 -7.86
C THR A 114 4.78 -7.31 -8.58
N GLY A 115 4.42 -6.16 -8.02
CA GLY A 115 3.42 -5.27 -8.61
C GLY A 115 3.33 -3.92 -7.92
N ILE A 116 2.36 -3.15 -8.38
CA ILE A 116 1.95 -1.91 -7.74
C ILE A 116 0.43 -1.87 -7.66
N VAL A 117 -0.10 -1.25 -6.61
CA VAL A 117 -1.52 -0.93 -6.48
C VAL A 117 -1.68 0.57 -6.27
N THR A 118 -2.62 1.16 -6.99
CA THR A 118 -2.89 2.60 -6.96
C THR A 118 -4.28 2.87 -6.37
N THR A 119 -4.53 4.14 -6.02
CA THR A 119 -5.89 4.56 -5.61
C THR A 119 -6.91 4.34 -6.73
N ASN A 120 -6.51 4.42 -8.01
CA ASN A 120 -7.41 4.15 -9.13
C ASN A 120 -7.86 2.69 -9.15
N ASP A 121 -6.95 1.75 -8.94
CA ASP A 121 -7.29 0.31 -8.91
C ASP A 121 -8.30 0.02 -7.79
N ILE A 122 -8.12 0.65 -6.62
CA ILE A 122 -9.08 0.53 -5.51
C ILE A 122 -10.45 1.12 -5.89
N VAL A 123 -10.46 2.28 -6.55
CA VAL A 123 -11.72 2.94 -6.97
C VAL A 123 -12.42 2.12 -8.05
N GLU A 124 -11.71 1.64 -9.06
CA GLU A 124 -12.26 0.78 -10.11
C GLU A 124 -12.89 -0.48 -9.51
N THR A 125 -12.15 -1.18 -8.65
CA THR A 125 -12.66 -2.36 -7.96
C THR A 125 -13.93 -2.06 -7.15
N TYR A 126 -14.03 -0.88 -6.54
CA TYR A 126 -15.19 -0.48 -5.76
C TYR A 126 -16.38 -0.06 -6.62
N MET A 127 -16.13 0.58 -7.76
CA MET A 127 -17.18 1.09 -8.66
C MET A 127 -17.73 -0.01 -9.58
N ASP A 128 -16.90 -0.98 -9.96
CA ASP A 128 -17.27 -2.05 -10.90
C ASP A 128 -17.83 -3.29 -10.22
N VAL A 129 -17.97 -3.28 -8.89
CA VAL A 129 -18.48 -4.43 -8.13
C VAL A 129 -19.94 -4.69 -8.44
N ILE A 130 -20.19 -5.70 -9.25
CA ILE A 130 -21.53 -6.18 -9.56
C ILE A 130 -21.61 -7.70 -9.37
N ASP A 131 -20.50 -8.42 -9.38
CA ASP A 131 -20.51 -9.87 -9.21
C ASP A 131 -20.55 -10.29 -7.74
N PRO A 132 -21.64 -10.93 -7.26
CA PRO A 132 -21.72 -11.41 -5.90
C PRO A 132 -20.71 -12.49 -5.53
N LYS A 133 -20.02 -13.09 -6.52
CA LYS A 133 -18.96 -14.08 -6.35
C LYS A 133 -17.56 -13.49 -6.26
N ILE A 134 -17.43 -12.17 -6.28
CA ILE A 134 -16.12 -11.48 -6.32
C ILE A 134 -15.17 -11.94 -5.21
N LEU A 135 -15.70 -12.17 -4.00
CA LEU A 135 -14.87 -12.60 -2.86
C LEU A 135 -14.27 -13.98 -3.06
N SER A 136 -15.04 -14.92 -3.62
CA SER A 136 -14.54 -16.27 -3.90
C SER A 136 -13.61 -16.29 -5.12
N MET A 137 -13.90 -15.47 -6.14
CA MET A 137 -13.01 -15.31 -7.30
C MET A 137 -11.65 -14.73 -6.92
N ALA A 138 -11.62 -13.82 -5.95
CA ALA A 138 -10.40 -13.24 -5.40
C ALA A 138 -9.76 -14.10 -4.30
N HIS A 139 -10.23 -15.33 -4.05
CA HIS A 139 -9.74 -16.21 -2.98
C HIS A 139 -9.57 -15.49 -1.63
N THR A 140 -10.56 -14.64 -1.28
CA THR A 140 -10.51 -13.79 -0.10
C THR A 140 -10.37 -14.60 1.18
N SER A 141 -9.37 -14.27 2.01
CA SER A 141 -9.15 -14.97 3.27
C SER A 141 -10.23 -14.62 4.31
N TYR A 142 -10.62 -15.60 5.14
CA TYR A 142 -11.53 -15.35 6.25
C TYR A 142 -10.96 -14.35 7.26
N ARG A 143 -9.63 -14.30 7.40
CA ARG A 143 -8.94 -13.30 8.21
C ARG A 143 -9.22 -11.88 7.70
N ASN A 144 -9.11 -11.63 6.40
CA ASN A 144 -9.44 -10.34 5.81
C ASN A 144 -10.90 -9.96 6.03
N ILE A 145 -11.82 -10.92 5.92
CA ILE A 145 -13.25 -10.69 6.19
C ILE A 145 -13.45 -10.27 7.64
N VAL A 146 -12.90 -11.01 8.60
CA VAL A 146 -13.00 -10.71 10.03
C VAL A 146 -12.42 -9.32 10.34
N GLU A 147 -11.22 -9.01 9.86
CA GLU A 147 -10.57 -7.72 10.10
C GLU A 147 -11.34 -6.56 9.44
N THR A 148 -11.81 -6.76 8.21
CA THR A 148 -12.55 -5.71 7.49
C THR A 148 -13.86 -5.35 8.15
N LEU A 149 -14.55 -6.35 8.74
CA LEU A 149 -15.83 -6.18 9.39
C LEU A 149 -15.72 -5.86 10.89
N ASP A 150 -14.52 -5.63 11.41
CA ASP A 150 -14.24 -5.47 12.84
C ASP A 150 -14.88 -6.61 13.65
N GLY A 151 -14.87 -7.82 13.08
CA GLY A 151 -15.61 -8.98 13.52
C GLY A 151 -14.85 -9.89 14.47
N LYS A 152 -15.55 -10.94 14.91
CA LYS A 152 -14.97 -12.05 15.68
C LYS A 152 -15.41 -13.36 15.08
N LEU A 153 -14.47 -14.28 14.88
CA LEU A 153 -14.79 -15.64 14.49
C LEU A 153 -15.28 -16.41 15.73
N ILE A 154 -16.51 -16.95 15.66
CA ILE A 154 -17.15 -17.70 16.75
C ILE A 154 -17.03 -19.20 16.51
N VAL A 155 -17.16 -19.65 15.27
CA VAL A 155 -17.07 -21.06 14.85
C VAL A 155 -16.19 -21.16 13.60
N GLY A 156 -15.36 -22.17 13.54
CA GLY A 156 -14.50 -22.49 12.41
C GLY A 156 -13.05 -22.08 12.59
N ASP A 157 -12.28 -22.15 11.52
CA ASP A 157 -10.87 -21.76 11.47
C ASP A 157 -10.75 -20.46 10.67
N ILE A 158 -9.93 -19.54 11.18
CA ILE A 158 -9.65 -18.26 10.54
C ILE A 158 -8.69 -18.41 9.36
N ASP A 159 -7.90 -19.44 9.37
CA ASP A 159 -6.98 -19.76 8.29
C ASP A 159 -7.74 -20.45 7.15
N GLY A 160 -7.52 -20.01 5.95
CA GLY A 160 -8.20 -20.48 4.75
C GLY A 160 -8.90 -19.34 4.00
N ASN A 161 -9.22 -19.64 2.75
CA ASN A 161 -9.82 -18.70 1.82
C ASN A 161 -11.24 -19.11 1.45
N LEU A 162 -12.00 -18.14 0.96
CA LEU A 162 -13.30 -18.38 0.35
C LEU A 162 -13.07 -18.91 -1.08
N GLU A 163 -13.29 -20.21 -1.28
CA GLU A 163 -13.00 -20.89 -2.56
C GLU A 163 -14.20 -20.90 -3.51
N LYS A 164 -15.41 -20.79 -2.98
CA LYS A 164 -16.65 -20.81 -3.75
C LYS A 164 -17.76 -20.05 -3.03
N GLY A 165 -18.83 -19.78 -3.75
CA GLY A 165 -20.03 -19.14 -3.22
C GLY A 165 -20.07 -17.65 -3.54
N LYS A 166 -21.23 -17.09 -3.30
CA LYS A 166 -21.57 -15.67 -3.47
C LYS A 166 -21.89 -15.03 -2.11
N VAL A 167 -21.91 -13.71 -2.07
CA VAL A 167 -22.42 -12.97 -0.91
C VAL A 167 -23.92 -12.83 -1.04
N VAL A 168 -24.66 -13.24 -0.02
CA VAL A 168 -26.14 -13.19 0.04
C VAL A 168 -26.57 -12.48 1.30
N ILE A 169 -27.54 -11.57 1.17
CA ILE A 169 -28.21 -10.97 2.32
C ILE A 169 -29.51 -11.74 2.58
N ALA A 170 -29.64 -12.35 3.77
CA ALA A 170 -30.82 -13.11 4.15
C ALA A 170 -31.98 -12.18 4.58
N ALA A 171 -32.56 -11.49 3.61
CA ALA A 171 -33.59 -10.48 3.81
C ALA A 171 -35.03 -11.07 3.77
N ALA A 172 -35.21 -12.27 3.25
CA ALA A 172 -36.52 -12.94 3.14
C ALA A 172 -36.74 -13.96 4.29
N ASN A 173 -37.85 -14.68 4.24
CA ASN A 173 -38.10 -15.79 5.17
C ASN A 173 -37.33 -17.06 4.75
N PRO A 174 -37.19 -18.08 5.63
CA PRO A 174 -36.42 -19.29 5.33
C PRO A 174 -36.88 -20.00 4.05
N ASP A 175 -38.17 -20.20 3.85
CA ASP A 175 -38.72 -20.92 2.67
C ASP A 175 -38.28 -20.30 1.33
N MET A 176 -38.13 -18.97 1.30
CA MET A 176 -37.62 -18.30 0.12
C MET A 176 -36.11 -18.37 0.03
N MET A 177 -35.42 -18.27 1.16
CA MET A 177 -33.95 -18.27 1.19
C MET A 177 -33.33 -19.63 0.89
N GLU A 178 -34.02 -20.75 1.14
CA GLU A 178 -33.62 -22.10 0.73
C GLU A 178 -33.39 -22.21 -0.80
N ASN A 179 -34.11 -21.41 -1.59
CA ASN A 179 -33.93 -21.37 -3.05
C ASN A 179 -32.84 -20.38 -3.52
N VAL A 180 -32.27 -19.59 -2.63
CA VAL A 180 -31.31 -18.53 -2.93
C VAL A 180 -29.92 -18.86 -2.43
N ILE A 181 -29.83 -19.46 -1.22
CA ILE A 181 -28.58 -19.84 -0.60
C ILE A 181 -28.05 -21.12 -1.25
N GLU A 182 -26.79 -21.08 -1.69
CA GLU A 182 -26.08 -22.20 -2.26
C GLU A 182 -24.93 -22.64 -1.36
N GLU A 183 -24.44 -23.86 -1.57
CA GLU A 183 -23.29 -24.37 -0.83
C GLU A 183 -22.07 -23.47 -0.99
N GLY A 184 -21.46 -23.09 0.13
CA GLY A 184 -20.27 -22.24 0.17
C GLY A 184 -20.56 -20.75 0.21
N ASP A 185 -21.81 -20.31 0.13
CA ASP A 185 -22.18 -18.88 0.20
C ASP A 185 -21.77 -18.22 1.51
N VAL A 186 -21.50 -16.92 1.44
CA VAL A 186 -21.38 -16.03 2.60
C VAL A 186 -22.72 -15.36 2.84
N VAL A 187 -23.39 -15.70 3.93
CA VAL A 187 -24.74 -15.22 4.22
C VAL A 187 -24.69 -14.14 5.31
N ILE A 188 -25.05 -12.92 4.94
CA ILE A 188 -25.18 -11.79 5.87
C ILE A 188 -26.59 -11.80 6.46
N LEU A 189 -26.67 -11.85 7.79
CA LEU A 189 -27.95 -11.96 8.48
C LEU A 189 -27.90 -11.34 9.89
N GLY A 190 -29.05 -11.21 10.53
CA GLY A 190 -29.16 -10.75 11.89
C GLY A 190 -29.31 -11.90 12.91
N ASN A 191 -30.02 -11.61 14.01
CA ASN A 191 -30.18 -12.52 15.15
C ASN A 191 -31.32 -13.55 15.02
N ARG A 192 -31.96 -13.63 13.87
CA ARG A 192 -33.05 -14.60 13.65
C ARG A 192 -32.52 -16.03 13.63
N TYR A 193 -32.95 -16.81 14.63
CA TYR A 193 -32.54 -18.21 14.81
C TYR A 193 -32.86 -19.09 13.60
N ASP A 194 -34.09 -18.96 13.08
CA ASP A 194 -34.57 -19.72 11.92
C ASP A 194 -33.74 -19.46 10.66
N MET A 195 -33.32 -18.21 10.47
CA MET A 195 -32.46 -17.86 9.33
C MET A 195 -31.02 -18.36 9.47
N GLN A 196 -30.48 -18.31 10.69
CA GLN A 196 -29.16 -18.88 10.97
C GLN A 196 -29.15 -20.38 10.72
N LEU A 197 -30.22 -21.09 11.16
CA LEU A 197 -30.35 -22.53 10.94
C LEU A 197 -30.51 -22.84 9.44
N CYS A 198 -31.39 -22.14 8.74
CA CYS A 198 -31.59 -22.29 7.30
C CYS A 198 -30.27 -22.15 6.52
N ALA A 199 -29.48 -21.10 6.79
CA ALA A 199 -28.21 -20.91 6.12
C ALA A 199 -27.21 -22.06 6.36
N ILE A 200 -27.18 -22.61 7.57
CA ILE A 200 -26.34 -23.74 7.94
C ILE A 200 -26.81 -25.02 7.23
N GLU A 201 -28.11 -25.31 7.22
CA GLU A 201 -28.71 -26.48 6.56
C GLU A 201 -28.50 -26.45 5.03
N MET A 202 -28.43 -25.25 4.43
CA MET A 202 -28.06 -25.06 3.01
C MET A 202 -26.56 -25.15 2.76
N ASN A 203 -25.75 -25.52 3.77
CA ASN A 203 -24.30 -25.63 3.69
C ASN A 203 -23.59 -24.32 3.26
N ALA A 204 -24.07 -23.18 3.75
CA ALA A 204 -23.35 -21.94 3.59
C ALA A 204 -21.90 -22.07 4.13
N GLY A 205 -20.95 -21.53 3.43
CA GLY A 205 -19.53 -21.55 3.84
C GLY A 205 -19.27 -20.68 5.09
N CYS A 206 -20.02 -19.58 5.18
CA CYS A 206 -19.92 -18.65 6.31
C CYS A 206 -21.22 -17.90 6.53
N ILE A 207 -21.61 -17.71 7.80
CA ILE A 207 -22.62 -16.74 8.17
C ILE A 207 -22.01 -15.56 8.91
N VAL A 208 -22.42 -14.34 8.55
CA VAL A 208 -22.03 -13.10 9.20
C VAL A 208 -23.20 -12.55 9.99
N VAL A 209 -23.12 -12.65 11.31
CA VAL A 209 -24.16 -12.21 12.23
C VAL A 209 -23.90 -10.76 12.63
N CYS A 210 -24.81 -9.88 12.22
CA CYS A 210 -24.73 -8.44 12.38
C CYS A 210 -25.15 -7.94 13.79
N GLU A 211 -24.87 -6.63 14.05
CA GLU A 211 -25.31 -5.89 15.25
C GLU A 211 -24.76 -6.44 16.58
N GLY A 212 -23.66 -7.15 16.54
CA GLY A 212 -23.06 -7.74 17.76
C GLY A 212 -23.97 -8.76 18.45
N ALA A 213 -24.93 -9.34 17.73
CA ALA A 213 -25.89 -10.27 18.28
C ALA A 213 -25.23 -11.57 18.75
N ASP A 214 -25.69 -12.08 19.89
CA ASP A 214 -25.25 -13.35 20.41
C ASP A 214 -25.77 -14.52 19.56
N VAL A 215 -24.90 -15.51 19.34
CA VAL A 215 -25.24 -16.73 18.60
C VAL A 215 -25.52 -17.85 19.58
N ALA A 216 -26.68 -18.44 19.49
CA ALA A 216 -27.11 -19.55 20.36
C ALA A 216 -26.14 -20.73 20.27
N LYS A 217 -25.88 -21.40 21.39
CA LYS A 217 -24.98 -22.58 21.42
C LYS A 217 -25.41 -23.68 20.48
N THR A 218 -26.71 -23.89 20.31
CA THR A 218 -27.29 -24.86 19.37
C THR A 218 -26.89 -24.55 17.94
N ILE A 219 -26.94 -23.28 17.52
CA ILE A 219 -26.48 -22.81 16.21
C ILE A 219 -24.99 -23.03 16.03
N GLN A 220 -24.18 -22.74 17.07
CA GLN A 220 -22.72 -22.97 17.00
C GLN A 220 -22.38 -24.45 16.82
N ILE A 221 -23.16 -25.37 17.45
CA ILE A 221 -22.98 -26.82 17.32
C ILE A 221 -23.32 -27.24 15.88
N GLN A 222 -24.50 -26.82 15.38
CA GLN A 222 -24.93 -27.14 14.02
C GLN A 222 -23.95 -26.61 12.96
N ALA A 223 -23.48 -25.37 13.11
CA ALA A 223 -22.49 -24.79 12.23
C ALA A 223 -21.17 -25.60 12.21
N LYS A 224 -20.74 -26.09 13.37
CA LYS A 224 -19.56 -26.94 13.46
C LYS A 224 -19.74 -28.29 12.78
N GLU A 225 -20.92 -28.91 12.89
CA GLU A 225 -21.26 -30.18 12.25
C GLU A 225 -21.31 -30.06 10.72
N HIS A 226 -21.83 -28.94 10.20
CA HIS A 226 -21.90 -28.65 8.76
C HIS A 226 -20.63 -28.02 8.17
N GLY A 227 -19.63 -27.64 9.02
CA GLY A 227 -18.43 -26.95 8.55
C GLY A 227 -18.64 -25.48 8.20
N THR A 228 -19.80 -24.90 8.56
CA THR A 228 -20.12 -23.49 8.36
C THR A 228 -19.37 -22.62 9.37
N LYS A 229 -18.68 -21.60 8.91
CA LYS A 229 -18.03 -20.61 9.78
C LYS A 229 -19.04 -19.58 10.29
N ILE A 230 -18.85 -19.09 11.53
CA ILE A 230 -19.67 -18.02 12.09
C ILE A 230 -18.78 -16.85 12.46
N ILE A 231 -19.04 -15.71 11.85
CA ILE A 231 -18.43 -14.41 12.18
C ILE A 231 -19.51 -13.51 12.77
N THR A 232 -19.23 -12.86 13.88
CA THR A 232 -20.08 -11.79 14.43
C THR A 232 -19.42 -10.45 14.20
N THR A 233 -20.21 -9.40 13.95
CA THR A 233 -19.72 -8.04 13.76
C THR A 233 -20.62 -7.04 14.46
N PRO A 234 -20.08 -5.92 14.99
CA PRO A 234 -20.89 -4.85 15.58
C PRO A 234 -21.70 -4.06 14.55
N HIS A 235 -21.37 -4.17 13.27
CA HIS A 235 -22.02 -3.43 12.19
C HIS A 235 -23.40 -3.99 11.84
N ASP A 236 -24.27 -3.12 11.34
CA ASP A 236 -25.53 -3.51 10.75
C ASP A 236 -25.36 -4.13 9.35
N THR A 237 -26.42 -4.74 8.85
CA THR A 237 -26.43 -5.43 7.55
C THR A 237 -26.03 -4.54 6.39
N PHE A 238 -26.43 -3.26 6.39
CA PHE A 238 -26.11 -2.33 5.31
C PHE A 238 -24.61 -1.99 5.31
N VAL A 239 -24.05 -1.71 6.48
CA VAL A 239 -22.61 -1.43 6.64
C VAL A 239 -21.79 -2.65 6.25
N VAL A 240 -22.19 -3.86 6.71
CA VAL A 240 -21.52 -5.12 6.33
C VAL A 240 -21.54 -5.32 4.82
N ALA A 241 -22.69 -5.14 4.17
CA ALA A 241 -22.82 -5.29 2.73
C ALA A 241 -21.91 -4.33 1.93
N ARG A 242 -21.65 -3.13 2.48
CA ARG A 242 -20.72 -2.16 1.88
C ARG A 242 -19.26 -2.48 2.14
N LEU A 243 -18.95 -2.99 3.32
CA LEU A 243 -17.54 -3.19 3.72
C LEU A 243 -16.99 -4.51 3.23
N ILE A 244 -17.80 -5.56 3.08
CA ILE A 244 -17.31 -6.92 2.86
C ILE A 244 -16.42 -7.04 1.61
N ASN A 245 -16.71 -6.31 0.55
CA ASN A 245 -15.90 -6.31 -0.66
C ASN A 245 -14.51 -5.71 -0.47
N GLN A 246 -14.33 -4.88 0.56
CA GLN A 246 -13.01 -4.32 0.90
C GLN A 246 -12.08 -5.34 1.57
N SER A 247 -12.58 -6.55 1.85
CA SER A 247 -11.79 -7.66 2.38
C SER A 247 -10.96 -8.38 1.30
N MET A 248 -11.24 -8.15 0.01
CA MET A 248 -10.47 -8.74 -1.07
C MET A 248 -8.98 -8.40 -0.95
N PRO A 249 -8.09 -9.33 -1.33
CA PRO A 249 -6.66 -9.05 -1.43
C PRO A 249 -6.38 -8.04 -2.56
N ILE A 250 -5.22 -7.40 -2.53
CA ILE A 250 -4.80 -6.41 -3.54
C ILE A 250 -4.22 -7.03 -4.81
N GLU A 251 -4.11 -8.34 -4.87
CA GLU A 251 -3.66 -9.10 -6.05
C GLU A 251 -4.62 -10.23 -6.39
#